data_d7ee830a3ad3716669a0df854db63f54
#
_entry.id   d7ee830a3ad3716669a0df854db63f54
#
_cell.length_a   1.000
_cell.length_b   1.000
_cell.length_c   1.000
_cell.angle_alpha   90.00
_cell.angle_beta   90.00
_cell.angle_gamma   90.00
#
_symmetry.space_group_name_H-M   'P 1'
#
loop_
_entity.id
_entity.type
_entity.pdbx_description
1 polymer ?
#
loop_
_entity_poly.entity_id
_entity_poly.type
_entity_poly.pdbx_seq_one_letter_code
_entity_poly.pdbx_strand_id
1 'polypeptide(L)'
;LVTRFPNVSAIDLGLILKTLDEILDKISFVIQFMALFSILTGLLVLASSVIISKYQRMQESVLLRTIGANRRQILLITGIEYLFLGLLAALAGIVLSLGSAWALAKYVFETPFVPVYTPLLAVLGGVAFLTVLIGILNSREVLTRPPLEVLRSEL
;
A
#
# COMPACT_ATOMS: atom_id res chain seq x y z
N LEU A 1 17.47 -55.25 1.07
CA LEU A 1 16.28 -55.14 1.92
C LEU A 1 14.98 -55.14 1.10
N VAL A 2 14.97 -54.49 -0.08
CA VAL A 2 13.77 -54.33 -0.96
C VAL A 2 13.33 -55.66 -1.59
N THR A 3 14.23 -56.62 -1.77
CA THR A 3 13.92 -57.92 -2.38
C THR A 3 13.24 -58.90 -1.43
N ARG A 4 13.14 -58.62 -0.13
CA ARG A 4 12.58 -59.53 0.86
C ARG A 4 11.14 -59.17 1.29
N PHE A 5 10.65 -57.97 0.95
CA PHE A 5 9.31 -57.50 1.26
C PHE A 5 8.70 -56.76 0.06
N PRO A 6 8.05 -57.46 -0.87
CA PRO A 6 7.53 -56.84 -2.11
C PRO A 6 6.33 -55.90 -1.85
N ASN A 7 5.77 -55.86 -0.64
CA ASN A 7 4.64 -55.02 -0.30
C ASN A 7 5.04 -53.70 0.45
N VAL A 8 6.32 -53.45 0.62
CA VAL A 8 6.78 -52.15 1.17
C VAL A 8 6.96 -51.23 -0.03
N SER A 9 5.91 -50.48 -0.36
CA SER A 9 6.02 -49.32 -1.24
C SER A 9 6.99 -48.36 -0.59
N ALA A 10 8.24 -48.29 -1.10
CA ALA A 10 9.14 -47.22 -0.76
C ALA A 10 8.48 -45.92 -1.26
N ILE A 11 7.70 -45.27 -0.39
CA ILE A 11 7.16 -43.96 -0.69
C ILE A 11 8.38 -43.06 -0.84
N ASP A 12 8.61 -42.59 -2.05
CA ASP A 12 9.72 -41.69 -2.35
C ASP A 12 9.39 -40.32 -1.71
N LEU A 13 9.86 -40.18 -0.48
CA LEU A 13 9.70 -38.92 0.31
C LEU A 13 10.15 -37.71 -0.49
N GLY A 14 11.15 -37.86 -1.37
CA GLY A 14 11.61 -36.79 -2.23
C GLY A 14 10.54 -36.35 -3.26
N LEU A 15 9.79 -37.31 -3.81
CA LEU A 15 8.68 -37.03 -4.75
C LEU A 15 7.54 -36.32 -4.03
N ILE A 16 7.20 -36.73 -2.80
CA ILE A 16 6.14 -36.09 -2.00
C ILE A 16 6.54 -34.66 -1.63
N LEU A 17 7.75 -34.45 -1.15
CA LEU A 17 8.25 -33.13 -0.79
C LEU A 17 8.27 -32.20 -2.01
N LYS A 18 8.75 -32.70 -3.16
CA LYS A 18 8.76 -31.92 -4.41
C LYS A 18 7.36 -31.52 -4.85
N THR A 19 6.39 -32.46 -4.78
CA THR A 19 5.00 -32.16 -5.13
C THR A 19 4.37 -31.14 -4.18
N LEU A 20 4.69 -31.23 -2.89
CA LEU A 20 4.26 -30.23 -1.90
C LEU A 20 4.84 -28.84 -2.18
N ASP A 21 6.14 -28.76 -2.49
CA ASP A 21 6.79 -27.50 -2.87
C ASP A 21 6.14 -26.87 -4.11
N GLU A 22 5.88 -27.68 -5.16
CA GLU A 22 5.21 -27.20 -6.37
C GLU A 22 3.78 -26.69 -6.10
N ILE A 23 3.04 -27.32 -5.18
CA ILE A 23 1.69 -26.87 -4.78
C ILE A 23 1.79 -25.57 -4.01
N LEU A 24 2.71 -25.47 -3.03
CA LEU A 24 2.92 -24.27 -2.23
C LEU A 24 3.35 -23.07 -3.09
N ASP A 25 4.21 -23.30 -4.09
CA ASP A 25 4.63 -22.26 -5.04
C ASP A 25 3.45 -21.75 -5.87
N LYS A 26 2.59 -22.65 -6.37
CA LYS A 26 1.38 -22.26 -7.10
C LYS A 26 0.41 -21.46 -6.22
N ILE A 27 0.20 -21.88 -4.99
CA ILE A 27 -0.65 -21.16 -4.02
C ILE A 27 -0.04 -19.78 -3.73
N SER A 28 1.25 -19.71 -3.50
CA SER A 28 1.97 -18.45 -3.27
C SER A 28 1.84 -17.50 -4.46
N PHE A 29 1.95 -18.01 -5.68
CA PHE A 29 1.74 -17.23 -6.89
C PHE A 29 0.33 -16.64 -6.98
N VAL A 30 -0.70 -17.45 -6.69
CA VAL A 30 -2.10 -16.98 -6.69
C VAL A 30 -2.31 -15.87 -5.65
N ILE A 31 -1.77 -16.06 -4.44
CA ILE A 31 -1.88 -15.06 -3.36
C ILE A 31 -1.18 -13.75 -3.77
N GLN A 32 0.03 -13.83 -4.36
CA GLN A 32 0.75 -12.66 -4.85
C GLN A 32 -0.01 -11.94 -5.97
N PHE A 33 -0.63 -12.68 -6.86
CA PHE A 33 -1.46 -12.12 -7.92
C PHE A 33 -2.68 -11.38 -7.35
N MET A 34 -3.39 -11.97 -6.38
CA MET A 34 -4.50 -11.31 -5.69
C MET A 34 -4.05 -10.06 -4.93
N ALA A 35 -2.89 -10.11 -4.28
CA ALA A 35 -2.30 -8.97 -3.61
C ALA A 35 -1.97 -7.83 -4.60
N LEU A 36 -1.46 -8.15 -5.79
CA LEU A 36 -1.20 -7.18 -6.85
C LEU A 36 -2.50 -6.46 -7.27
N PHE A 37 -3.60 -7.19 -7.46
CA PHE A 37 -4.90 -6.60 -7.77
C PHE A 37 -5.40 -5.67 -6.65
N SER A 38 -5.23 -6.06 -5.40
CA SER A 38 -5.58 -5.23 -4.25
C SER A 38 -4.79 -3.93 -4.22
N ILE A 39 -3.48 -3.99 -4.53
CA ILE A 39 -2.62 -2.81 -4.63
C ILE A 39 -3.08 -1.90 -5.76
N LEU A 40 -3.37 -2.44 -6.95
CA LEU A 40 -3.87 -1.66 -8.09
C LEU A 40 -5.20 -0.98 -7.77
N THR A 41 -6.12 -1.68 -7.13
CA THR A 41 -7.41 -1.11 -6.69
C THR A 41 -7.17 0.02 -5.68
N GLY A 42 -6.29 -0.18 -4.70
CA GLY A 42 -5.92 0.85 -3.73
C GLY A 42 -5.32 2.10 -4.40
N LEU A 43 -4.47 1.92 -5.42
CA LEU A 43 -3.91 3.03 -6.19
C LEU A 43 -4.98 3.79 -6.98
N LEU A 44 -5.94 3.09 -7.59
CA LEU A 44 -7.07 3.71 -8.29
C LEU A 44 -7.95 4.54 -7.33
N VAL A 45 -8.25 4.02 -6.16
CA VAL A 45 -9.01 4.74 -5.13
C VAL A 45 -8.23 5.97 -4.65
N LEU A 46 -6.93 5.84 -4.44
CA LEU A 46 -6.08 6.95 -4.03
C LEU A 46 -6.02 8.03 -5.12
N ALA A 47 -5.85 7.65 -6.39
CA ALA A 47 -5.87 8.58 -7.51
C ALA A 47 -7.21 9.33 -7.61
N SER A 48 -8.33 8.62 -7.49
CA SER A 48 -9.67 9.21 -7.50
C SER A 48 -9.88 10.19 -6.34
N SER A 49 -9.45 9.83 -5.14
CA SER A 49 -9.51 10.68 -3.95
C SER A 49 -8.71 11.97 -4.12
N VAL A 50 -7.52 11.88 -4.72
CA VAL A 50 -6.66 13.04 -5.01
C VAL A 50 -7.32 13.99 -6.00
N ILE A 51 -7.96 13.45 -7.05
CA ILE A 51 -8.68 14.27 -8.06
C ILE A 51 -9.84 15.03 -7.40
N ILE A 52 -10.62 14.38 -6.57
CA ILE A 52 -11.75 15.02 -5.85
C ILE A 52 -11.25 16.11 -4.89
N SER A 53 -10.19 15.82 -4.13
CA SER A 53 -9.60 16.78 -3.18
C SER A 53 -8.96 18.00 -3.86
N LYS A 54 -8.64 17.90 -5.16
CA LYS A 54 -7.99 18.99 -5.92
C LYS A 54 -8.78 20.29 -5.90
N TYR A 55 -10.12 20.21 -6.04
CA TYR A 55 -10.99 21.37 -6.04
C TYR A 55 -11.04 22.08 -4.67
N GLN A 56 -11.13 21.32 -3.59
CA GLN A 56 -11.13 21.87 -2.23
C GLN A 56 -9.79 22.55 -1.91
N ARG A 57 -8.67 21.94 -2.28
CA ARG A 57 -7.33 22.49 -2.05
C ARG A 57 -7.02 23.72 -2.90
N MET A 58 -7.65 23.88 -4.08
CA MET A 58 -7.53 25.12 -4.85
C MET A 58 -8.05 26.33 -4.07
N GLN A 59 -9.20 26.21 -3.42
CA GLN A 59 -9.78 27.28 -2.59
C GLN A 59 -8.89 27.62 -1.40
N GLU A 60 -8.38 26.63 -0.68
CA GLU A 60 -7.45 26.82 0.45
C GLU A 60 -6.13 27.47 0.02
N SER A 61 -5.56 27.07 -1.12
CA SER A 61 -4.33 27.64 -1.64
C SER A 61 -4.48 29.10 -2.07
N VAL A 62 -5.64 29.48 -2.60
CA VAL A 62 -5.94 30.88 -2.95
C VAL A 62 -6.04 31.72 -1.67
N LEU A 63 -6.72 31.23 -0.62
CA LEU A 63 -6.81 31.90 0.66
C LEU A 63 -5.44 32.11 1.32
N LEU A 64 -4.57 31.09 1.30
CA LEU A 64 -3.21 31.21 1.84
C LEU A 64 -2.36 32.22 1.07
N ARG A 65 -2.55 32.33 -0.25
CA ARG A 65 -1.86 33.31 -1.08
C ARG A 65 -2.33 34.75 -0.81
N THR A 66 -3.58 34.97 -0.54
CA THR A 66 -4.11 36.30 -0.19
C THR A 66 -3.52 36.82 1.13
N ILE A 67 -3.15 35.92 2.04
CA ILE A 67 -2.48 36.24 3.32
C ILE A 67 -0.94 36.40 3.13
N GLY A 68 -0.41 36.16 1.91
CA GLY A 68 1.00 36.37 1.58
C GLY A 68 1.91 35.15 1.71
N ALA A 69 1.36 33.94 1.79
CA ALA A 69 2.14 32.71 1.87
C ALA A 69 2.95 32.46 0.58
N ASN A 70 4.24 32.13 0.75
CA ASN A 70 5.12 31.80 -0.37
C ASN A 70 4.82 30.36 -0.91
N ARG A 71 5.00 30.14 -2.21
CA ARG A 71 4.82 28.83 -2.86
C ARG A 71 5.54 27.68 -2.14
N ARG A 72 6.75 27.94 -1.65
CA ARG A 72 7.55 26.94 -0.92
C ARG A 72 6.89 26.53 0.41
N GLN A 73 6.30 27.51 1.12
CA GLN A 73 5.59 27.24 2.38
C GLN A 73 4.34 26.39 2.16
N ILE A 74 3.57 26.69 1.11
CA ILE A 74 2.36 25.90 0.77
C ILE A 74 2.76 24.45 0.43
N LEU A 75 3.80 24.24 -0.39
CA LEU A 75 4.28 22.91 -0.72
C LEU A 75 4.77 22.13 0.51
N LEU A 76 5.42 22.81 1.45
CA LEU A 76 5.96 22.21 2.65
C LEU A 76 4.84 21.79 3.61
N ILE A 77 3.85 22.67 3.81
CA ILE A 77 2.64 22.37 4.61
C ILE A 77 1.91 21.16 4.01
N THR A 78 1.64 21.19 2.71
CA THR A 78 0.98 20.07 2.02
C THR A 78 1.80 18.78 2.12
N GLY A 79 3.12 18.86 1.93
CA GLY A 79 4.01 17.70 2.05
C GLY A 79 3.97 17.05 3.44
N ILE A 80 4.01 17.85 4.50
CA ILE A 80 3.91 17.37 5.90
C ILE A 80 2.53 16.75 6.14
N GLU A 81 1.46 17.37 5.68
CA GLU A 81 0.11 16.85 5.81
C GLU A 81 -0.04 15.46 5.15
N TYR A 82 0.41 15.32 3.89
CA TYR A 82 0.38 14.03 3.20
C TYR A 82 1.31 12.99 3.83
N LEU A 83 2.43 13.42 4.43
CA LEU A 83 3.30 12.54 5.20
C LEU A 83 2.56 11.95 6.41
N PHE A 84 1.89 12.79 7.19
CA PHE A 84 1.10 12.33 8.34
C PHE A 84 -0.04 11.42 7.93
N LEU A 85 -0.78 11.76 6.88
CA LEU A 85 -1.85 10.92 6.34
C LEU A 85 -1.31 9.58 5.85
N GLY A 86 -0.19 9.58 5.12
CA GLY A 86 0.46 8.36 4.65
C GLY A 86 0.95 7.46 5.78
N LEU A 87 1.55 8.05 6.83
CA LEU A 87 1.99 7.31 8.01
C LEU A 87 0.80 6.70 8.77
N LEU A 88 -0.26 7.46 9.00
CA LEU A 88 -1.47 6.95 9.66
C LEU A 88 -2.11 5.80 8.86
N ALA A 89 -2.23 5.96 7.55
CA ALA A 89 -2.77 4.91 6.67
C ALA A 89 -1.89 3.64 6.69
N ALA A 90 -0.56 3.81 6.62
CA ALA A 90 0.38 2.69 6.68
C ALA A 90 0.34 1.98 8.04
N LEU A 91 0.29 2.72 9.15
CA LEU A 91 0.16 2.14 10.49
C LEU A 91 -1.15 1.37 10.65
N ALA A 92 -2.28 1.93 10.19
CA ALA A 92 -3.56 1.22 10.21
C ALA A 92 -3.50 -0.08 9.38
N GLY A 93 -2.91 -0.04 8.18
CA GLY A 93 -2.72 -1.21 7.34
C GLY A 93 -1.84 -2.27 8.00
N ILE A 94 -0.74 -1.88 8.63
CA ILE A 94 0.16 -2.79 9.36
C ILE A 94 -0.56 -3.43 10.55
N VAL A 95 -1.30 -2.68 11.34
CA VAL A 95 -2.05 -3.20 12.49
C VAL A 95 -3.09 -4.22 12.04
N LEU A 96 -3.86 -3.93 11.00
CA LEU A 96 -4.85 -4.84 10.43
C LEU A 96 -4.18 -6.10 9.85
N SER A 97 -3.07 -5.95 9.12
CA SER A 97 -2.32 -7.06 8.53
C SER A 97 -1.73 -7.98 9.61
N LEU A 98 -1.07 -7.42 10.63
CA LEU A 98 -0.51 -8.20 11.74
C LEU A 98 -1.61 -8.88 12.56
N GLY A 99 -2.72 -8.19 12.82
CA GLY A 99 -3.87 -8.75 13.53
C GLY A 99 -4.48 -9.92 12.78
N SER A 100 -4.70 -9.78 11.47
CA SER A 100 -5.21 -10.85 10.61
C SER A 100 -4.25 -12.03 10.53
N ALA A 101 -2.96 -11.77 10.34
CA ALA A 101 -1.92 -12.80 10.26
C ALA A 101 -1.78 -13.56 11.59
N TRP A 102 -1.81 -12.85 12.72
CA TRP A 102 -1.80 -13.49 14.05
C TRP A 102 -3.04 -14.36 14.28
N ALA A 103 -4.22 -13.86 13.92
CA ALA A 103 -5.46 -14.63 14.06
C ALA A 103 -5.43 -15.91 13.20
N LEU A 104 -4.97 -15.82 11.94
CA LEU A 104 -4.82 -16.97 11.06
C LEU A 104 -3.81 -17.98 11.61
N ALA A 105 -2.62 -17.50 12.05
CA ALA A 105 -1.60 -18.36 12.61
C ALA A 105 -2.10 -19.13 13.85
N LYS A 106 -2.85 -18.45 14.73
CA LYS A 106 -3.33 -19.03 15.99
C LYS A 106 -4.55 -19.95 15.82
N TYR A 107 -5.56 -19.52 15.03
CA TYR A 107 -6.86 -20.21 14.99
C TYR A 107 -6.98 -21.19 13.82
N VAL A 108 -6.20 -21.01 12.75
CA VAL A 108 -6.30 -21.86 11.55
C VAL A 108 -5.10 -22.79 11.43
N PHE A 109 -3.89 -22.25 11.62
CA PHE A 109 -2.66 -23.04 11.42
C PHE A 109 -2.06 -23.61 12.71
N GLU A 110 -2.53 -23.18 13.88
CA GLU A 110 -2.01 -23.60 15.19
C GLU A 110 -0.48 -23.50 15.31
N THR A 111 0.11 -22.52 14.60
CA THR A 111 1.56 -22.32 14.51
C THR A 111 1.98 -21.04 15.27
N PRO A 112 3.22 -20.99 15.81
CA PRO A 112 3.72 -19.76 16.43
C PRO A 112 3.85 -18.66 15.37
N PHE A 113 3.27 -17.50 15.67
CA PHE A 113 3.37 -16.32 14.81
C PHE A 113 4.72 -15.61 15.01
N VAL A 114 5.53 -15.56 13.97
CA VAL A 114 6.80 -14.81 13.96
C VAL A 114 6.71 -13.70 12.92
N PRO A 115 6.54 -12.44 13.34
CA PRO A 115 6.49 -11.32 12.41
C PRO A 115 7.86 -11.03 11.80
N VAL A 116 7.89 -10.82 10.47
CA VAL A 116 9.09 -10.37 9.77
C VAL A 116 9.01 -8.85 9.62
N TYR A 117 9.92 -8.12 10.25
CA TYR A 117 9.87 -6.65 10.32
C TYR A 117 10.32 -5.95 9.05
N THR A 118 11.21 -6.57 8.26
CA THR A 118 11.76 -5.96 7.04
C THR A 118 10.69 -5.55 6.02
N PRO A 119 9.73 -6.42 5.61
CA PRO A 119 8.68 -6.02 4.69
C PRO A 119 7.73 -4.98 5.29
N LEU A 120 7.51 -4.99 6.62
CA LEU A 120 6.67 -4.00 7.29
C LEU A 120 7.25 -2.59 7.17
N LEU A 121 8.55 -2.44 7.40
CA LEU A 121 9.26 -1.17 7.23
C LEU A 121 9.27 -0.72 5.77
N ALA A 122 9.44 -1.64 4.83
CA ALA A 122 9.39 -1.34 3.41
C ALA A 122 8.01 -0.83 2.97
N VAL A 123 6.93 -1.43 3.46
CA VAL A 123 5.55 -0.98 3.19
C VAL A 123 5.31 0.39 3.81
N LEU A 124 5.70 0.60 5.07
CA LEU A 124 5.54 1.89 5.75
C LEU A 124 6.25 3.02 5.00
N GLY A 125 7.51 2.82 4.63
CA GLY A 125 8.29 3.78 3.86
C GLY A 125 7.73 3.99 2.45
N GLY A 126 7.33 2.92 1.77
CA GLY A 126 6.77 2.96 0.42
C GLY A 126 5.44 3.72 0.36
N VAL A 127 4.52 3.44 1.27
CA VAL A 127 3.22 4.14 1.34
C VAL A 127 3.43 5.62 1.68
N ALA A 128 4.24 5.93 2.69
CA ALA A 128 4.53 7.31 3.05
C ALA A 128 5.17 8.09 1.87
N PHE A 129 6.14 7.49 1.19
CA PHE A 129 6.80 8.09 0.03
C PHE A 129 5.82 8.35 -1.12
N LEU A 130 5.00 7.35 -1.49
CA LEU A 130 4.00 7.48 -2.57
C LEU A 130 2.96 8.55 -2.23
N THR A 131 2.48 8.59 -0.99
CA THR A 131 1.49 9.57 -0.56
C THR A 131 2.03 10.99 -0.64
N VAL A 132 3.26 11.23 -0.18
CA VAL A 132 3.94 12.52 -0.29
C VAL A 132 4.20 12.89 -1.75
N LEU A 133 4.67 11.96 -2.56
CA LEU A 133 4.92 12.18 -3.99
C LEU A 133 3.65 12.64 -4.71
N ILE A 134 2.53 11.92 -4.53
CA ILE A 134 1.25 12.26 -5.13
C ILE A 134 0.75 13.62 -4.60
N GLY A 135 0.87 13.88 -3.30
CA GLY A 135 0.50 15.16 -2.69
C GLY A 135 1.26 16.34 -3.29
N ILE A 136 2.57 16.23 -3.44
CA ILE A 136 3.42 17.28 -4.03
C ILE A 136 3.11 17.46 -5.52
N LEU A 137 2.95 16.39 -6.29
CA LEU A 137 2.64 16.47 -7.72
C LEU A 137 1.30 17.19 -7.94
N ASN A 138 0.28 16.84 -7.16
CA ASN A 138 -1.03 17.47 -7.22
C ASN A 138 -0.98 18.95 -6.82
N SER A 139 -0.22 19.29 -5.77
CA SER A 139 -0.06 20.67 -5.30
C SER A 139 0.69 21.55 -6.30
N ARG A 140 1.67 21.01 -7.04
CA ARG A 140 2.38 21.75 -8.08
C ARG A 140 1.46 22.18 -9.22
N GLU A 141 0.56 21.33 -9.65
CA GLU A 141 -0.40 21.63 -10.73
C GLU A 141 -1.38 22.74 -10.32
N VAL A 142 -1.83 22.75 -9.07
CA VAL A 142 -2.69 23.79 -8.50
C VAL A 142 -1.97 25.15 -8.43
N LEU A 143 -0.68 25.14 -8.13
CA LEU A 143 0.13 26.37 -8.02
C LEU A 143 0.50 27.02 -9.35
N THR A 144 0.43 26.29 -10.47
CA THR A 144 0.80 26.79 -11.80
C THR A 144 -0.38 27.45 -12.54
N ARG A 145 -1.62 27.20 -12.14
CA ARG A 145 -2.79 27.85 -12.79
C ARG A 145 -2.96 29.29 -12.30
N PRO A 146 -3.15 30.27 -13.20
CA PRO A 146 -3.39 31.67 -12.82
C PRO A 146 -4.75 31.82 -12.15
N PRO A 147 -4.87 32.66 -11.07
CA PRO A 147 -6.09 32.84 -10.29
C PRO A 147 -7.32 33.32 -11.07
N LEU A 148 -7.10 33.96 -12.23
CA LEU A 148 -8.14 34.57 -13.05
C LEU A 148 -9.04 33.56 -13.79
N GLU A 149 -8.57 32.33 -14.07
CA GLU A 149 -9.38 31.30 -14.72
C GLU A 149 -10.42 30.69 -13.77
N VAL A 150 -10.12 30.64 -12.48
CA VAL A 150 -11.00 30.05 -11.46
C VAL A 150 -12.22 30.94 -11.23
N LEU A 151 -12.06 32.28 -11.27
CA LEU A 151 -13.16 33.22 -11.11
C LEU A 151 -14.07 33.31 -12.34
N ARG A 152 -13.59 32.89 -13.52
CA ARG A 152 -14.35 32.95 -14.76
C ARG A 152 -15.21 31.70 -15.00
N SER A 153 -14.96 30.61 -14.30
CA SER A 153 -15.72 29.35 -14.42
C SER A 153 -16.96 29.29 -13.50
N GLU A 154 -17.13 30.31 -12.62
CA GLU A 154 -18.29 30.41 -11.74
C GLU A 154 -19.33 31.48 -12.19
N LEU A 155 -19.10 32.10 -13.36
CA LEU A 155 -20.04 33.01 -14.02
C LEU A 155 -20.64 32.34 -15.27
#